data_09a7451e72cc2133978aa9d777df226d
#
_entry.id   09a7451e72cc2133978aa9d777df226d
#
_cell.length_a   1.000
_cell.length_b   1.000
_cell.length_c   1.000
_cell.angle_alpha   90.00
_cell.angle_beta   90.00
_cell.angle_gamma   90.00
#
_symmetry.space_group_name_H-M   'P 1'
#
loop_
_entity.id
_entity.type
_entity.pdbx_description
1 polymer ?
#
loop_
_entity_poly.entity_id
_entity_poly.type
_entity_poly.pdbx_seq_one_letter_code
_entity_poly.pdbx_strand_id
1 'polypeptide(L)'
;LSSRRQRQMCIRDRDRSDIEVVAINDIADLKTCFQLLKYDSVFGQLNREVNILDDGLQVDGKNIKFFSEMSPSEIDWTSMKCDIVIESTGIFTTKEKASMHIGGSVKKVVISAPASGQIDLTTVMGANDELYDPSSHNVVSNASCTTNCLAMIVKVLRDNFGLKNGHMTTVHSYTNDQRIVDSPHKDIRRARAGALSMIPT
;
A
#
# COMPACT_ATOMS: atom_id res chain seq x y z
N LEU A 1 -4.53 -8.89 0.54
CA LEU A 1 -4.18 -7.86 -0.46
C LEU A 1 -2.82 -7.21 -0.26
N SER A 2 -2.22 -7.42 0.86
CA SER A 2 -0.95 -6.83 1.25
C SER A 2 0.27 -7.64 0.79
N SER A 3 0.13 -8.93 0.49
CA SER A 3 1.27 -9.82 0.26
C SER A 3 2.24 -9.36 -0.83
N ARG A 4 1.74 -8.85 -1.97
CA ARG A 4 2.62 -8.27 -3.00
C ARG A 4 3.31 -7.00 -2.52
N ARG A 5 2.63 -6.16 -1.74
CA ARG A 5 3.21 -4.95 -1.13
C ARG A 5 4.18 -5.31 -0.02
N GLN A 6 3.86 -6.29 0.82
CA GLN A 6 4.79 -6.84 1.82
C GLN A 6 6.08 -7.33 1.14
N ARG A 7 5.97 -8.08 0.05
CA ARG A 7 7.12 -8.52 -0.75
C ARG A 7 7.96 -7.34 -1.24
N GLN A 8 7.32 -6.29 -1.78
CA GLN A 8 8.04 -5.10 -2.23
C GLN A 8 8.73 -4.37 -1.08
N MET A 9 8.10 -4.28 0.09
CA MET A 9 8.72 -3.69 1.27
C MET A 9 9.94 -4.49 1.73
N CYS A 10 9.85 -5.81 1.83
CA CYS A 10 10.98 -6.67 2.19
C CYS A 10 12.12 -6.59 1.18
N ILE A 11 11.84 -6.38 -0.12
CA ILE A 11 12.87 -6.13 -1.13
C ILE A 11 13.53 -4.76 -0.91
N ARG A 12 12.72 -3.72 -0.72
CA ARG A 12 13.22 -2.34 -0.52
C ARG A 12 14.05 -2.17 0.73
N ASP A 13 13.64 -2.82 1.83
CA ASP A 13 14.39 -2.85 3.08
C ASP A 13 15.83 -3.37 2.89
N ARG A 14 16.02 -4.37 2.00
CA ARG A 14 17.36 -4.92 1.74
C ARG A 14 18.26 -4.01 0.90
N ASP A 15 17.66 -3.16 0.10
CA ASP A 15 18.40 -2.24 -0.77
C ASP A 15 18.64 -0.87 -0.09
N ARG A 16 18.14 -0.70 1.16
CA ARG A 16 18.26 0.54 1.93
C ARG A 16 18.71 0.25 3.36
N SER A 17 19.60 1.09 3.87
CA SER A 17 20.11 1.00 5.25
C SER A 17 19.28 1.83 6.26
N ASP A 18 18.36 2.67 5.76
CA ASP A 18 17.55 3.60 6.55
C ASP A 18 16.10 3.12 6.77
N ILE A 19 15.74 1.94 6.25
CA ILE A 19 14.42 1.31 6.41
C ILE A 19 14.61 -0.11 6.90
N GLU A 20 13.82 -0.50 7.89
CA GLU A 20 13.74 -1.87 8.40
C GLU A 20 12.28 -2.31 8.53
N VAL A 21 11.93 -3.44 7.93
CA VAL A 21 10.63 -4.09 8.14
C VAL A 21 10.73 -4.95 9.39
N VAL A 22 10.08 -4.53 10.46
CA VAL A 22 10.12 -5.21 11.77
C VAL A 22 8.94 -6.14 11.99
N ALA A 23 7.79 -5.83 11.38
CA ALA A 23 6.58 -6.64 11.53
C ALA A 23 5.64 -6.53 10.32
N ILE A 24 4.78 -7.53 10.20
CA ILE A 24 3.69 -7.61 9.23
C ILE A 24 2.43 -8.00 9.98
N ASN A 25 1.29 -7.39 9.63
CA ASN A 25 -0.03 -7.86 10.06
C ASN A 25 -0.85 -8.26 8.84
N ASP A 26 -1.36 -9.47 8.82
CA ASP A 26 -2.27 -9.98 7.78
C ASP A 26 -3.25 -10.99 8.38
N ILE A 27 -4.52 -10.97 7.93
CA ILE A 27 -5.55 -11.92 8.37
C ILE A 27 -5.43 -13.29 7.69
N ALA A 28 -4.62 -13.43 6.64
CA ALA A 28 -4.26 -14.72 6.07
C ALA A 28 -3.26 -15.43 6.99
N ASP A 29 -3.21 -16.76 6.91
CA ASP A 29 -2.24 -17.53 7.69
C ASP A 29 -0.79 -17.29 7.23
N LEU A 30 0.14 -17.47 8.16
CA LEU A 30 1.56 -17.23 7.93
C LEU A 30 2.14 -18.05 6.76
N LYS A 31 1.69 -19.29 6.58
CA LYS A 31 2.16 -20.16 5.50
C LYS A 31 1.72 -19.63 4.13
N THR A 32 0.49 -19.14 4.03
CA THR A 32 -0.03 -18.49 2.83
C THR A 32 0.77 -17.22 2.55
N CYS A 33 1.00 -16.36 3.55
CA CYS A 33 1.79 -15.15 3.40
C CYS A 33 3.24 -15.45 2.97
N PHE A 34 3.86 -16.49 3.52
CA PHE A 34 5.18 -16.96 3.09
C PHE A 34 5.19 -17.35 1.61
N GLN A 35 4.21 -18.13 1.14
CA GLN A 35 4.13 -18.54 -0.28
C GLN A 35 3.96 -17.33 -1.20
N LEU A 36 3.11 -16.39 -0.83
CA LEU A 36 2.87 -15.17 -1.59
C LEU A 36 4.07 -14.20 -1.54
N LEU A 37 4.86 -14.21 -0.48
CA LEU A 37 6.12 -13.49 -0.42
C LEU A 37 7.16 -14.13 -1.36
N LYS A 38 7.29 -15.45 -1.31
CA LYS A 38 8.31 -16.19 -2.06
C LYS A 38 8.04 -16.25 -3.56
N TYR A 39 6.77 -16.36 -3.96
CA TYR A 39 6.39 -16.54 -5.36
C TYR A 39 5.38 -15.45 -5.78
N ASP A 40 5.68 -14.77 -6.89
CA ASP A 40 4.79 -13.77 -7.49
C ASP A 40 4.51 -14.15 -8.95
N SER A 41 3.25 -14.04 -9.38
CA SER A 41 2.83 -14.44 -10.73
C SER A 41 3.44 -13.58 -11.85
N VAL A 42 3.89 -12.37 -11.54
CA VAL A 42 4.51 -11.45 -12.51
C VAL A 42 6.02 -11.43 -12.36
N PHE A 43 6.53 -11.33 -11.12
CA PHE A 43 7.96 -11.18 -10.84
C PHE A 43 8.66 -12.50 -10.52
N GLY A 44 7.94 -13.63 -10.57
CA GLY A 44 8.50 -14.95 -10.33
C GLY A 44 8.95 -15.16 -8.88
N GLN A 45 9.90 -16.06 -8.69
CA GLN A 45 10.42 -16.38 -7.37
C GLN A 45 11.27 -15.24 -6.82
N LEU A 46 11.09 -14.95 -5.53
CA LEU A 46 11.95 -14.00 -4.82
C LEU A 46 13.35 -14.61 -4.66
N ASN A 47 14.36 -13.95 -5.22
CA ASN A 47 15.77 -14.36 -5.11
C ASN A 47 16.35 -13.87 -3.77
N ARG A 48 15.77 -14.34 -2.68
CA ARG A 48 16.19 -14.06 -1.29
C ARG A 48 15.97 -15.32 -0.46
N GLU A 49 16.74 -15.48 0.58
CA GLU A 49 16.49 -16.53 1.55
C GLU A 49 15.28 -16.14 2.39
N VAL A 50 14.23 -16.97 2.37
CA VAL A 50 13.02 -16.76 3.17
C VAL A 50 12.69 -18.04 3.93
N ASN A 51 12.56 -17.92 5.25
CA ASN A 51 12.24 -19.01 6.16
C ASN A 51 10.98 -18.66 6.97
N ILE A 52 10.21 -19.68 7.35
CA ILE A 52 9.11 -19.55 8.31
C ILE A 52 9.66 -19.77 9.70
N LEU A 53 9.32 -18.89 10.64
CA LEU A 53 9.54 -19.03 12.06
C LEU A 53 8.21 -19.36 12.76
N ASP A 54 8.25 -19.72 14.03
CA ASP A 54 7.04 -20.03 14.83
C ASP A 54 6.09 -18.82 14.92
N ASP A 55 6.65 -17.60 14.92
CA ASP A 55 5.94 -16.36 15.17
C ASP A 55 6.16 -15.29 14.07
N GLY A 56 6.66 -15.69 12.91
CA GLY A 56 6.95 -14.74 11.84
C GLY A 56 7.71 -15.32 10.65
N LEU A 57 8.36 -14.44 9.94
CA LEU A 57 9.17 -14.74 8.78
C LEU A 57 10.62 -14.32 9.04
N GLN A 58 11.55 -15.00 8.39
CA GLN A 58 12.93 -14.52 8.30
C GLN A 58 13.27 -14.28 6.83
N VAL A 59 13.80 -13.11 6.53
CA VAL A 59 14.26 -12.74 5.18
C VAL A 59 15.72 -12.31 5.27
N ASP A 60 16.62 -13.02 4.59
CA ASP A 60 18.07 -12.80 4.62
C ASP A 60 18.62 -12.68 6.05
N GLY A 61 18.19 -13.55 6.94
CA GLY A 61 18.62 -13.60 8.34
C GLY A 61 17.94 -12.60 9.28
N LYS A 62 17.14 -11.65 8.79
CA LYS A 62 16.37 -10.72 9.63
C LYS A 62 14.98 -11.27 9.93
N ASN A 63 14.62 -11.27 11.21
CA ASN A 63 13.31 -11.72 11.66
C ASN A 63 12.26 -10.62 11.49
N ILE A 64 11.10 -10.99 11.00
CA ILE A 64 9.91 -10.13 10.80
C ILE A 64 8.77 -10.77 11.58
N LYS A 65 8.31 -10.09 12.62
CA LYS A 65 7.17 -10.55 13.42
C LYS A 65 5.90 -10.58 12.59
N PHE A 66 5.09 -11.62 12.78
CA PHE A 66 3.79 -11.74 12.13
C PHE A 66 2.67 -11.61 13.16
N PHE A 67 1.75 -10.68 12.90
CA PHE A 67 0.50 -10.51 13.63
C PHE A 67 -0.68 -10.92 12.74
N SER A 68 -1.80 -11.30 13.35
CA SER A 68 -3.04 -11.66 12.65
C SER A 68 -4.25 -11.01 13.33
N GLU A 69 -4.20 -9.70 13.47
CA GLU A 69 -5.23 -8.90 14.14
C GLU A 69 -6.16 -8.23 13.13
N MET A 70 -7.46 -8.26 13.38
CA MET A 70 -8.45 -7.60 12.52
C MET A 70 -8.55 -6.10 12.80
N SER A 71 -8.33 -5.69 14.04
CA SER A 71 -8.38 -4.29 14.45
C SER A 71 -6.97 -3.71 14.54
N PRO A 72 -6.71 -2.55 13.91
CA PRO A 72 -5.41 -1.88 14.01
C PRO A 72 -4.97 -1.58 15.45
N SER A 73 -5.92 -1.32 16.33
CA SER A 73 -5.66 -1.00 17.75
C SER A 73 -5.23 -2.20 18.60
N GLU A 74 -5.39 -3.42 18.09
CA GLU A 74 -5.02 -4.66 18.78
C GLU A 74 -3.60 -5.12 18.41
N ILE A 75 -2.98 -4.50 17.41
CA ILE A 75 -1.64 -4.86 16.96
C ILE A 75 -0.59 -4.23 17.88
N ASP A 76 0.25 -5.05 18.48
CA ASP A 76 1.34 -4.58 19.37
C ASP A 76 2.57 -4.11 18.57
N TRP A 77 2.41 -2.98 17.87
CA TRP A 77 3.53 -2.33 17.16
C TRP A 77 4.63 -1.86 18.11
N THR A 78 4.27 -1.58 19.37
CA THR A 78 5.20 -1.03 20.36
C THR A 78 6.29 -2.03 20.76
N SER A 79 5.93 -3.31 20.92
CA SER A 79 6.91 -4.37 21.22
C SER A 79 7.97 -4.50 20.13
N MET A 80 7.60 -4.14 18.89
CA MET A 80 8.49 -4.16 17.72
C MET A 80 9.22 -2.83 17.50
N LYS A 81 8.99 -1.81 18.33
CA LYS A 81 9.53 -0.45 18.17
C LYS A 81 9.26 0.13 16.77
N CYS A 82 8.07 -0.16 16.23
CA CYS A 82 7.66 0.30 14.93
C CYS A 82 7.40 1.82 14.97
N ASP A 83 8.07 2.61 14.13
CA ASP A 83 7.87 4.06 14.04
C ASP A 83 6.79 4.45 13.01
N ILE A 84 6.67 3.69 11.92
CA ILE A 84 5.81 4.00 10.79
C ILE A 84 5.04 2.76 10.37
N VAL A 85 3.73 2.89 10.20
CA VAL A 85 2.88 1.82 9.65
C VAL A 85 2.50 2.14 8.21
N ILE A 86 2.68 1.17 7.32
CA ILE A 86 2.15 1.22 5.96
C ILE A 86 0.79 0.51 5.93
N GLU A 87 -0.29 1.28 5.92
CA GLU A 87 -1.65 0.77 5.80
C GLU A 87 -1.92 0.37 4.35
N SER A 88 -2.01 -0.93 4.09
CA SER A 88 -2.10 -1.50 2.74
C SER A 88 -3.33 -2.37 2.51
N THR A 89 -4.26 -2.42 3.47
CA THR A 89 -5.48 -3.24 3.36
C THR A 89 -6.51 -2.65 2.39
N GLY A 90 -6.52 -1.33 2.21
CA GLY A 90 -7.55 -0.61 1.48
C GLY A 90 -8.88 -0.46 2.26
N ILE A 91 -8.91 -0.83 3.54
CA ILE A 91 -10.08 -0.78 4.42
C ILE A 91 -10.03 0.45 5.35
N PHE A 92 -8.88 0.70 5.95
CA PHE A 92 -8.67 1.80 6.91
C PHE A 92 -8.16 3.06 6.19
N THR A 93 -8.98 3.59 5.27
CA THR A 93 -8.60 4.68 4.37
C THR A 93 -9.03 6.07 4.84
N THR A 94 -9.78 6.19 5.94
CA THR A 94 -10.08 7.49 6.57
C THR A 94 -9.03 7.83 7.62
N LYS A 95 -8.90 9.12 7.95
CA LYS A 95 -7.97 9.59 9.00
C LYS A 95 -8.22 8.89 10.32
N GLU A 96 -9.49 8.80 10.74
CA GLU A 96 -9.89 8.19 12.02
C GLU A 96 -9.48 6.72 12.07
N LYS A 97 -9.79 5.95 11.02
CA LYS A 97 -9.48 4.53 10.96
C LYS A 97 -7.97 4.27 10.89
N ALA A 98 -7.26 5.02 10.06
CA ALA A 98 -5.81 4.88 9.95
C ALA A 98 -5.09 5.31 11.24
N SER A 99 -5.62 6.32 11.95
CA SER A 99 -5.07 6.76 13.23
C SER A 99 -5.16 5.70 14.34
N MET A 100 -5.96 4.64 14.18
CA MET A 100 -5.99 3.53 15.13
C MET A 100 -4.65 2.79 15.25
N HIS A 101 -3.76 2.94 14.27
CA HIS A 101 -2.39 2.43 14.36
C HIS A 101 -1.47 3.32 15.20
N ILE A 102 -1.83 4.59 15.41
CA ILE A 102 -0.97 5.57 16.09
C ILE A 102 -1.06 5.36 17.60
N GLY A 103 0.09 5.25 18.22
CA GLY A 103 0.24 5.09 19.66
C GLY A 103 1.53 4.35 20.00
N GLY A 104 1.93 4.43 21.27
CA GLY A 104 3.20 3.84 21.69
C GLY A 104 4.38 4.32 20.86
N SER A 105 5.02 3.42 20.10
CA SER A 105 6.16 3.78 19.23
C SER A 105 5.73 4.36 17.89
N VAL A 106 4.50 4.05 17.39
CA VAL A 106 4.03 4.47 16.06
C VAL A 106 3.69 5.96 16.02
N LYS A 107 4.39 6.70 15.19
CA LYS A 107 4.24 8.14 14.99
C LYS A 107 3.51 8.49 13.70
N LYS A 108 3.62 7.65 12.68
CA LYS A 108 3.12 7.94 11.33
C LYS A 108 2.41 6.74 10.72
N VAL A 109 1.39 7.04 9.91
CA VAL A 109 0.71 6.05 9.07
C VAL A 109 0.70 6.53 7.63
N VAL A 110 1.14 5.66 6.72
CA VAL A 110 1.10 5.91 5.28
C VAL A 110 0.06 4.99 4.66
N ILE A 111 -1.03 5.55 4.16
CA ILE A 111 -2.08 4.82 3.46
C ILE A 111 -1.65 4.62 2.01
N SER A 112 -1.46 3.37 1.58
CA SER A 112 -1.05 3.03 0.21
C SER A 112 -2.23 2.95 -0.78
N ALA A 113 -3.25 3.79 -0.57
CA ALA A 113 -4.47 3.87 -1.36
C ALA A 113 -5.02 5.29 -1.30
N PRO A 114 -5.97 5.68 -2.18
CA PRO A 114 -6.69 6.94 -2.04
C PRO A 114 -7.37 7.02 -0.68
N ALA A 115 -7.16 8.12 0.02
CA ALA A 115 -7.86 8.36 1.27
C ALA A 115 -9.34 8.66 1.03
N SER A 116 -10.17 8.27 2.00
CA SER A 116 -11.59 8.60 2.04
C SER A 116 -11.81 9.77 3.02
N GLY A 117 -12.28 10.89 2.51
CA GLY A 117 -12.43 12.12 3.30
C GLY A 117 -11.12 12.89 3.49
N GLN A 118 -11.12 13.79 4.47
CA GLN A 118 -9.97 14.65 4.75
C GLN A 118 -8.93 13.92 5.58
N ILE A 119 -7.65 14.03 5.17
CA ILE A 119 -6.48 13.55 5.91
C ILE A 119 -5.44 14.68 5.99
N ASP A 120 -4.30 14.43 6.66
CA ASP A 120 -3.28 15.45 6.84
C ASP A 120 -2.64 15.85 5.51
N LEU A 121 -2.29 14.87 4.67
CA LEU A 121 -1.74 15.12 3.34
C LEU A 121 -2.02 13.94 2.41
N THR A 122 -2.45 14.25 1.18
CA THR A 122 -2.34 13.31 0.05
C THR A 122 -1.17 13.75 -0.81
N THR A 123 -0.17 12.88 -0.97
CA THR A 123 1.08 13.22 -1.65
C THR A 123 1.38 12.30 -2.83
N VAL A 124 2.01 12.88 -3.84
CA VAL A 124 2.64 12.19 -4.96
C VAL A 124 4.09 12.66 -5.04
N MET A 125 5.02 11.72 -4.91
CA MET A 125 6.46 12.02 -4.97
C MET A 125 6.83 12.73 -6.28
N GLY A 126 7.55 13.83 -6.17
CA GLY A 126 7.93 14.70 -7.27
C GLY A 126 6.87 15.69 -7.73
N ALA A 127 5.62 15.59 -7.25
CA ALA A 127 4.54 16.51 -7.58
C ALA A 127 4.25 17.53 -6.48
N ASN A 128 4.13 17.08 -5.24
CA ASN A 128 3.79 17.92 -4.09
C ASN A 128 4.35 17.36 -2.75
N ASP A 129 5.37 16.54 -2.81
CA ASP A 129 6.00 15.94 -1.62
C ASP A 129 6.71 16.99 -0.75
N GLU A 130 7.07 18.13 -1.31
CA GLU A 130 7.58 19.29 -0.59
C GLU A 130 6.60 19.89 0.42
N LEU A 131 5.31 19.58 0.28
CA LEU A 131 4.27 20.00 1.24
C LEU A 131 4.25 19.16 2.51
N TYR A 132 5.03 18.07 2.56
CA TYR A 132 5.07 17.21 3.74
C TYR A 132 5.75 17.89 4.92
N ASP A 133 4.99 18.04 6.00
CA ASP A 133 5.49 18.54 7.28
C ASP A 133 5.50 17.39 8.30
N PRO A 134 6.68 16.90 8.73
CA PRO A 134 6.77 15.80 9.67
C PRO A 134 6.24 16.14 11.07
N SER A 135 6.08 17.42 11.40
CA SER A 135 5.56 17.85 12.71
C SER A 135 4.04 17.75 12.80
N SER A 136 3.32 17.94 11.69
CA SER A 136 1.85 18.04 11.65
C SER A 136 1.16 16.92 10.87
N HIS A 137 1.84 16.31 9.88
CA HIS A 137 1.26 15.29 9.04
C HIS A 137 1.56 13.89 9.59
N ASN A 138 0.60 13.31 10.31
CA ASN A 138 0.72 11.99 10.93
C ASN A 138 0.05 10.88 10.12
N VAL A 139 -1.02 11.21 9.37
CA VAL A 139 -1.70 10.28 8.47
C VAL A 139 -1.62 10.82 7.06
N VAL A 140 -0.85 10.13 6.23
CA VAL A 140 -0.56 10.54 4.84
C VAL A 140 -1.06 9.49 3.87
N SER A 141 -1.64 9.90 2.75
CA SER A 141 -1.99 8.99 1.64
C SER A 141 -1.03 9.17 0.48
N ASN A 142 -0.60 8.05 -0.10
CA ASN A 142 0.17 8.04 -1.34
C ASN A 142 -0.74 8.08 -2.60
N ALA A 143 -1.98 8.55 -2.47
CA ALA A 143 -2.94 8.68 -3.54
C ALA A 143 -3.26 7.36 -4.28
N SER A 144 -3.81 7.43 -5.49
CA SER A 144 -4.07 6.27 -6.35
C SER A 144 -2.94 6.06 -7.36
N CYS A 145 -2.87 4.86 -7.93
CA CYS A 145 -1.98 4.56 -9.05
C CYS A 145 -2.20 5.52 -10.24
N THR A 146 -3.46 5.81 -10.58
CA THR A 146 -3.82 6.76 -11.64
C THR A 146 -3.38 8.19 -11.28
N THR A 147 -3.56 8.60 -10.03
CA THR A 147 -3.12 9.93 -9.56
C THR A 147 -1.60 10.05 -9.62
N ASN A 148 -0.86 9.03 -9.22
CA ASN A 148 0.60 9.04 -9.31
C ASN A 148 1.11 9.19 -10.75
N CYS A 149 0.43 8.58 -11.72
CA CYS A 149 0.72 8.76 -13.13
C CYS A 149 0.37 10.18 -13.61
N LEU A 150 -0.86 10.61 -13.39
CA LEU A 150 -1.41 11.84 -13.96
C LEU A 150 -0.78 13.10 -13.34
N ALA A 151 -0.54 13.12 -12.03
CA ALA A 151 0.00 14.30 -11.33
C ALA A 151 1.35 14.74 -11.90
N MET A 152 2.22 13.79 -12.22
CA MET A 152 3.52 14.08 -12.82
C MET A 152 3.39 14.65 -14.24
N ILE A 153 2.49 14.09 -15.05
CA ILE A 153 2.22 14.58 -16.40
C ILE A 153 1.66 16.01 -16.34
N VAL A 154 0.67 16.23 -15.48
CA VAL A 154 0.06 17.55 -15.28
C VAL A 154 1.07 18.57 -14.79
N LYS A 155 1.96 18.18 -13.85
CA LYS A 155 3.03 19.06 -13.36
C LYS A 155 3.95 19.52 -14.50
N VAL A 156 4.44 18.57 -15.31
CA VAL A 156 5.33 18.90 -16.44
C VAL A 156 4.62 19.81 -17.46
N LEU A 157 3.36 19.52 -17.81
CA LEU A 157 2.59 20.34 -18.75
C LEU A 157 2.34 21.75 -18.19
N ARG A 158 1.96 21.86 -16.93
CA ARG A 158 1.71 23.13 -16.27
C ARG A 158 2.97 24.01 -16.20
N ASP A 159 4.08 23.41 -15.79
CA ASP A 159 5.31 24.14 -15.52
C ASP A 159 6.01 24.60 -16.82
N ASN A 160 5.82 23.92 -17.94
CA ASN A 160 6.50 24.25 -19.20
C ASN A 160 5.60 24.92 -20.25
N PHE A 161 4.28 24.65 -20.26
CA PHE A 161 3.39 25.11 -21.32
C PHE A 161 2.20 25.91 -20.80
N GLY A 162 1.95 25.88 -19.50
CA GLY A 162 0.73 26.36 -18.90
C GLY A 162 -0.47 25.45 -19.21
N LEU A 163 -1.28 25.15 -18.20
CA LEU A 163 -2.45 24.30 -18.31
C LEU A 163 -3.68 25.01 -17.76
N LYS A 164 -4.68 25.27 -18.61
CA LYS A 164 -5.96 25.88 -18.18
C LYS A 164 -6.99 24.82 -17.79
N ASN A 165 -7.15 23.81 -18.64
CA ASN A 165 -8.05 22.68 -18.43
C ASN A 165 -7.56 21.49 -19.25
N GLY A 166 -8.10 20.32 -18.97
CA GLY A 166 -7.77 19.09 -19.69
C GLY A 166 -8.83 18.02 -19.49
N HIS A 167 -8.81 17.03 -20.36
CA HIS A 167 -9.58 15.81 -20.22
C HIS A 167 -8.63 14.63 -20.19
N MET A 168 -8.85 13.69 -19.27
CA MET A 168 -8.01 12.49 -19.14
C MET A 168 -8.84 11.25 -19.47
N THR A 169 -8.29 10.40 -20.31
CA THR A 169 -8.73 9.01 -20.48
C THR A 169 -7.58 8.08 -20.13
N THR A 170 -7.83 7.10 -19.30
CA THR A 170 -6.83 6.08 -18.94
C THR A 170 -7.24 4.72 -19.46
N VAL A 171 -6.28 3.99 -20.04
CA VAL A 171 -6.38 2.57 -20.32
C VAL A 171 -5.56 1.86 -19.26
N HIS A 172 -6.25 1.28 -18.29
CA HIS A 172 -5.64 0.78 -17.07
C HIS A 172 -5.65 -0.74 -17.01
N SER A 173 -4.59 -1.35 -16.52
CA SER A 173 -4.59 -2.79 -16.17
C SER A 173 -5.69 -3.06 -15.14
N TYR A 174 -6.35 -4.22 -15.24
CA TYR A 174 -7.28 -4.63 -14.19
C TYR A 174 -6.55 -4.82 -12.85
N THR A 175 -7.24 -4.53 -11.78
CA THR A 175 -6.74 -4.65 -10.42
C THR A 175 -7.65 -5.56 -9.60
N ASN A 176 -7.31 -5.76 -8.34
CA ASN A 176 -8.12 -6.59 -7.45
C ASN A 176 -9.52 -6.02 -7.13
N ASP A 177 -9.79 -4.78 -7.51
CA ASP A 177 -11.13 -4.19 -7.42
C ASP A 177 -12.08 -4.77 -8.46
N GLN A 178 -11.59 -5.16 -9.65
CA GLN A 178 -12.40 -5.83 -10.65
C GLN A 178 -12.63 -7.30 -10.30
N ARG A 179 -13.77 -7.84 -10.76
CA ARG A 179 -14.11 -9.25 -10.56
C ARG A 179 -13.37 -10.14 -11.55
N ILE A 180 -12.98 -11.33 -11.10
CA ILE A 180 -12.38 -12.35 -11.98
C ILE A 180 -13.48 -13.00 -12.85
N VAL A 181 -14.65 -13.27 -12.24
CA VAL A 181 -15.88 -13.72 -12.91
C VAL A 181 -17.02 -12.76 -12.59
N ASP A 182 -18.11 -12.80 -13.36
CA ASP A 182 -19.28 -11.96 -13.12
C ASP A 182 -19.80 -12.13 -11.70
N SER A 183 -19.79 -11.06 -10.91
CA SER A 183 -20.26 -11.09 -9.53
C SER A 183 -20.54 -9.67 -9.01
N PRO A 184 -21.33 -9.52 -7.93
CA PRO A 184 -21.75 -8.21 -7.43
C PRO A 184 -20.59 -7.27 -7.16
N HIS A 185 -20.75 -6.01 -7.57
CA HIS A 185 -19.84 -4.90 -7.31
C HIS A 185 -20.66 -3.61 -7.16
N LYS A 186 -20.18 -2.66 -6.34
CA LYS A 186 -20.87 -1.35 -6.15
C LYS A 186 -20.99 -0.53 -7.44
N ASP A 187 -20.01 -0.63 -8.34
CA ASP A 187 -20.10 -0.14 -9.72
C ASP A 187 -20.46 -1.32 -10.62
N ILE A 188 -21.67 -1.28 -11.21
CA ILE A 188 -22.20 -2.36 -12.03
C ILE A 188 -21.33 -2.68 -13.26
N ARG A 189 -20.59 -1.69 -13.78
CA ARG A 189 -19.65 -1.91 -14.88
C ARG A 189 -18.50 -2.83 -14.48
N ARG A 190 -18.07 -2.76 -13.21
CA ARG A 190 -17.00 -3.61 -12.62
C ARG A 190 -17.52 -4.95 -12.08
N ALA A 191 -18.81 -5.22 -12.21
CA ALA A 191 -19.40 -6.51 -11.88
C ALA A 191 -19.12 -7.61 -12.94
N ARG A 192 -18.45 -7.25 -14.02
CA ARG A 192 -18.07 -8.15 -15.12
C ARG A 192 -16.61 -8.64 -14.96
N ALA A 193 -16.32 -9.77 -15.60
CA ALA A 193 -14.98 -10.36 -15.61
C ALA A 193 -13.93 -9.42 -16.23
N GLY A 194 -13.07 -8.83 -15.41
CA GLY A 194 -12.13 -7.79 -15.82
C GLY A 194 -11.01 -8.24 -16.74
N ALA A 195 -10.70 -9.55 -16.77
CA ALA A 195 -9.62 -10.10 -17.58
C ALA A 195 -10.03 -10.50 -19.01
N LEU A 196 -11.33 -10.47 -19.33
CA LEU A 196 -11.84 -10.93 -20.62
C LEU A 196 -11.96 -9.81 -21.65
N SER A 197 -12.27 -8.59 -21.24
CA SER A 197 -12.51 -7.47 -22.13
C SER A 197 -12.25 -6.16 -21.41
N MET A 198 -12.11 -5.06 -22.18
CA MET A 198 -12.06 -3.71 -21.62
C MET A 198 -13.40 -3.38 -20.96
N ILE A 199 -13.36 -2.93 -19.73
CA ILE A 199 -14.52 -2.49 -18.95
C ILE A 199 -14.50 -0.95 -18.91
N PRO A 200 -15.44 -0.27 -19.53
CA PRO A 200 -15.55 1.19 -19.44
C PRO A 200 -16.09 1.56 -18.05
N THR A 201 -15.33 2.31 -17.28
CA THR A 201 -15.68 2.67 -15.89
C THR A 201 -15.16 4.06 -15.52
#